data_825fc41efc7f8db9bf44c3ce77a10d4b
#
_entry.id   825fc41efc7f8db9bf44c3ce77a10d4b
#
_cell.length_a   1.000
_cell.length_b   1.000
_cell.length_c   1.000
_cell.angle_alpha   90.00
_cell.angle_beta   90.00
_cell.angle_gamma   90.00
#
_symmetry.space_group_name_H-M   'P 1'
#
loop_
_entity.id
_entity.type
_entity.pdbx_description
1 polymer ?
#
loop_
_entity_poly.entity_id
_entity_poly.type
_entity_poly.pdbx_seq_one_letter_code
_entity_poly.pdbx_strand_id
1 'polypeptide(L)'
;MSSSSEPSSPEPSSPEPSSSDAARVVPGASVEPGASLGAGTTVWDHASVRAGASVGRNCVIGRGAYLGPGVRLGDNVKVQNHALIYEPATLEDGAFVGPAVVFTNDTYPRAVTPEGRLKTADDWKAVGVSVGEGASVGARAVCVAPVRIGRWALVAAGAVVVRDVPDFALVAGVPARWIGWVGRAGVRLEDEGGGWYRCPRTGVLHQERDGVLTETETETETEPDQ
;
A
#
# COMPACT_ATOMS: atom_id res chain seq x y z
N MET A 1 -70.69 -0.94 -8.43
CA MET A 1 -69.48 -1.10 -7.58
C MET A 1 -68.31 -1.06 -8.53
N SER A 2 -67.76 0.13 -8.68
CA SER A 2 -66.61 0.40 -9.57
C SER A 2 -65.37 0.58 -8.71
N SER A 3 -64.44 -0.35 -8.76
CA SER A 3 -63.13 -0.24 -8.11
C SER A 3 -62.15 0.47 -9.05
N SER A 4 -61.83 1.69 -8.72
CA SER A 4 -60.75 2.46 -9.37
C SER A 4 -59.40 2.04 -8.77
N SER A 5 -58.53 1.45 -9.59
CA SER A 5 -57.12 1.21 -9.24
C SER A 5 -56.31 2.47 -9.50
N GLU A 6 -55.67 3.01 -8.45
CA GLU A 6 -54.69 4.07 -8.55
C GLU A 6 -53.39 3.55 -9.23
N PRO A 7 -52.75 4.37 -10.07
CA PRO A 7 -51.44 4.02 -10.62
C PRO A 7 -50.36 4.21 -9.57
N SER A 8 -49.52 3.17 -9.38
CA SER A 8 -48.33 3.17 -8.53
C SER A 8 -47.31 4.20 -9.06
N SER A 9 -46.86 5.06 -8.15
CA SER A 9 -45.77 6.02 -8.40
C SER A 9 -44.46 5.26 -8.71
N PRO A 10 -43.63 5.71 -9.65
CA PRO A 10 -42.33 5.09 -9.90
C PRO A 10 -41.40 5.33 -8.71
N GLU A 11 -40.72 4.26 -8.29
CA GLU A 11 -39.66 4.34 -7.29
C GLU A 11 -38.53 5.29 -7.76
N PRO A 12 -37.91 6.06 -6.85
CA PRO A 12 -36.80 6.92 -7.22
C PRO A 12 -35.61 6.05 -7.65
N SER A 13 -35.19 6.24 -8.89
CA SER A 13 -33.97 5.65 -9.42
C SER A 13 -32.77 6.09 -8.58
N SER A 14 -31.93 5.14 -8.17
CA SER A 14 -30.66 5.44 -7.51
C SER A 14 -29.85 6.44 -8.33
N PRO A 15 -29.23 7.47 -7.71
CA PRO A 15 -28.46 8.44 -8.46
C PRO A 15 -27.31 7.76 -9.19
N GLU A 16 -27.18 8.04 -10.50
CA GLU A 16 -26.00 7.64 -11.25
C GLU A 16 -24.76 8.27 -10.60
N PRO A 17 -23.61 7.53 -10.53
CA PRO A 17 -22.39 8.08 -9.97
C PRO A 17 -21.99 9.36 -10.70
N SER A 18 -21.71 10.43 -9.94
CA SER A 18 -21.28 11.70 -10.50
C SER A 18 -19.97 11.52 -11.27
N SER A 19 -19.72 12.33 -12.30
CA SER A 19 -18.48 12.27 -13.10
C SER A 19 -17.18 12.48 -12.28
N SER A 20 -17.29 12.85 -11.00
CA SER A 20 -16.19 12.94 -10.03
C SER A 20 -15.76 11.59 -9.46
N ASP A 21 -16.57 10.54 -9.62
CA ASP A 21 -16.31 9.22 -9.02
C ASP A 21 -15.50 8.28 -9.95
N ALA A 22 -15.36 8.60 -11.22
CA ALA A 22 -14.57 7.81 -12.16
C ALA A 22 -13.05 7.95 -11.92
N ALA A 23 -12.30 6.89 -12.22
CA ALA A 23 -10.84 6.98 -12.22
C ALA A 23 -10.35 7.96 -13.30
N ARG A 24 -9.35 8.77 -12.98
CA ARG A 24 -8.74 9.75 -13.87
C ARG A 24 -7.40 9.23 -14.40
N VAL A 25 -7.30 9.04 -15.70
CA VAL A 25 -6.03 8.70 -16.37
C VAL A 25 -5.53 9.95 -17.11
N VAL A 26 -4.38 10.47 -16.68
CA VAL A 26 -3.79 11.70 -17.27
C VAL A 26 -3.19 11.37 -18.64
N PRO A 27 -3.27 12.25 -19.65
CA PRO A 27 -2.62 12.03 -20.94
C PRO A 27 -1.15 11.64 -20.81
N GLY A 28 -0.73 10.61 -21.56
CA GLY A 28 0.62 10.06 -21.50
C GLY A 28 0.80 8.93 -20.48
N ALA A 29 -0.19 8.62 -19.64
CA ALA A 29 -0.22 7.40 -18.87
C ALA A 29 -0.67 6.21 -19.72
N SER A 30 -0.18 5.01 -19.40
CA SER A 30 -0.55 3.75 -20.03
C SER A 30 -1.27 2.84 -19.03
N VAL A 31 -2.52 2.51 -19.32
CA VAL A 31 -3.29 1.51 -18.57
C VAL A 31 -3.67 0.42 -19.53
N GLU A 32 -3.12 -0.78 -19.33
CA GLU A 32 -3.33 -1.89 -20.25
C GLU A 32 -4.73 -2.50 -20.11
N PRO A 33 -5.29 -3.08 -21.20
CA PRO A 33 -6.53 -3.85 -21.12
C PRO A 33 -6.45 -4.95 -20.07
N GLY A 34 -7.50 -5.10 -19.25
CA GLY A 34 -7.56 -6.05 -18.14
C GLY A 34 -6.99 -5.53 -16.82
N ALA A 35 -6.43 -4.33 -16.78
CA ALA A 35 -6.20 -3.61 -15.53
C ALA A 35 -7.51 -2.97 -15.04
N SER A 36 -7.68 -2.89 -13.69
CA SER A 36 -8.85 -2.25 -13.08
C SER A 36 -8.43 -1.09 -12.18
N LEU A 37 -9.19 0.01 -12.23
CA LEU A 37 -8.96 1.21 -11.42
C LEU A 37 -10.26 1.54 -10.67
N GLY A 38 -10.17 1.64 -9.35
CA GLY A 38 -11.28 2.08 -8.49
C GLY A 38 -11.60 3.57 -8.65
N ALA A 39 -12.81 3.94 -8.27
CA ALA A 39 -13.32 5.31 -8.31
C ALA A 39 -12.41 6.29 -7.56
N GLY A 40 -12.27 7.51 -8.04
CA GLY A 40 -11.43 8.56 -7.45
C GLY A 40 -9.92 8.36 -7.64
N THR A 41 -9.47 7.25 -8.24
CA THR A 41 -8.05 6.98 -8.48
C THR A 41 -7.51 7.84 -9.61
N THR A 42 -6.30 8.40 -9.43
CA THR A 42 -5.60 9.18 -10.45
C THR A 42 -4.31 8.49 -10.88
N VAL A 43 -4.14 8.27 -12.18
CA VAL A 43 -2.92 7.77 -12.80
C VAL A 43 -2.26 8.91 -13.57
N TRP A 44 -1.09 9.33 -13.13
CA TRP A 44 -0.34 10.45 -13.69
C TRP A 44 0.45 10.06 -14.94
N ASP A 45 0.85 11.05 -15.70
CA ASP A 45 1.58 10.92 -16.95
C ASP A 45 2.81 10.00 -16.85
N HIS A 46 3.09 9.26 -17.93
CA HIS A 46 4.15 8.26 -18.03
C HIS A 46 4.08 7.10 -17.02
N ALA A 47 3.06 7.05 -16.15
CA ALA A 47 2.83 5.85 -15.36
C ALA A 47 2.35 4.70 -16.24
N SER A 48 2.75 3.48 -15.89
CA SER A 48 2.36 2.25 -16.58
C SER A 48 1.67 1.30 -15.61
N VAL A 49 0.40 1.00 -15.87
CA VAL A 49 -0.38 -0.01 -15.13
C VAL A 49 -0.62 -1.18 -16.06
N ARG A 50 0.02 -2.32 -15.75
CA ARG A 50 0.05 -3.49 -16.63
C ARG A 50 -1.22 -4.33 -16.50
N ALA A 51 -1.45 -5.18 -17.50
CA ALA A 51 -2.60 -6.07 -17.56
C ALA A 51 -2.76 -6.91 -16.29
N GLY A 52 -4.00 -7.09 -15.83
CA GLY A 52 -4.32 -7.83 -14.62
C GLY A 52 -3.98 -7.13 -13.30
N ALA A 53 -3.35 -5.95 -13.32
CA ALA A 53 -3.20 -5.15 -12.13
C ALA A 53 -4.55 -4.63 -11.63
N SER A 54 -4.76 -4.63 -10.31
CA SER A 54 -5.97 -4.07 -9.68
C SER A 54 -5.60 -2.97 -8.71
N VAL A 55 -6.20 -1.81 -8.88
CA VAL A 55 -6.01 -0.62 -8.06
C VAL A 55 -7.33 -0.24 -7.42
N GLY A 56 -7.36 -0.11 -6.11
CA GLY A 56 -8.53 0.27 -5.33
C GLY A 56 -8.98 1.71 -5.57
N ARG A 57 -9.84 2.22 -4.71
CA ARG A 57 -10.41 3.57 -4.79
C ARG A 57 -9.47 4.63 -4.22
N ASN A 58 -9.61 5.87 -4.70
CA ASN A 58 -8.90 7.05 -4.20
C ASN A 58 -7.37 6.91 -4.19
N CYS A 59 -6.81 6.08 -5.06
CA CYS A 59 -5.37 5.88 -5.17
C CYS A 59 -4.71 6.98 -6.00
N VAL A 60 -3.40 7.17 -5.77
CA VAL A 60 -2.57 8.07 -6.56
C VAL A 60 -1.40 7.27 -7.12
N ILE A 61 -1.35 7.14 -8.45
CA ILE A 61 -0.22 6.51 -9.15
C ILE A 61 0.58 7.62 -9.81
N GLY A 62 1.74 7.91 -9.22
CA GLY A 62 2.58 9.04 -9.57
C GLY A 62 3.22 8.93 -10.96
N ARG A 63 3.72 10.05 -11.47
CA ARG A 63 4.40 10.13 -12.78
C ARG A 63 5.49 9.07 -12.91
N GLY A 64 5.49 8.34 -14.04
CA GLY A 64 6.50 7.34 -14.36
C GLY A 64 6.54 6.14 -13.41
N ALA A 65 5.54 5.97 -12.54
CA ALA A 65 5.44 4.76 -11.71
C ALA A 65 5.07 3.55 -12.58
N TYR A 66 5.57 2.39 -12.19
CA TYR A 66 5.29 1.11 -12.86
C TYR A 66 4.57 0.17 -11.91
N LEU A 67 3.42 -0.32 -12.31
CA LEU A 67 2.69 -1.40 -11.64
C LEU A 67 2.70 -2.62 -12.58
N GLY A 68 3.40 -3.69 -12.18
CA GLY A 68 3.54 -4.92 -12.94
C GLY A 68 2.24 -5.71 -13.10
N PRO A 69 2.23 -6.73 -13.97
CA PRO A 69 1.06 -7.57 -14.20
C PRO A 69 0.55 -8.20 -12.91
N GLY A 70 -0.75 -8.09 -12.63
CA GLY A 70 -1.36 -8.72 -11.45
C GLY A 70 -0.99 -8.11 -10.10
N VAL A 71 -0.31 -6.97 -10.05
CA VAL A 71 -0.09 -6.19 -8.82
C VAL A 71 -1.44 -5.75 -8.25
N ARG A 72 -1.60 -5.80 -6.91
CA ARG A 72 -2.84 -5.44 -6.23
C ARG A 72 -2.61 -4.32 -5.23
N LEU A 73 -3.40 -3.27 -5.36
CA LEU A 73 -3.46 -2.16 -4.42
C LEU A 73 -4.86 -2.07 -3.82
N GLY A 74 -4.93 -1.93 -2.51
CA GLY A 74 -6.14 -1.58 -1.78
C GLY A 74 -6.58 -0.14 -2.04
N ASP A 75 -7.46 0.37 -1.20
CA ASP A 75 -7.99 1.73 -1.26
C ASP A 75 -7.00 2.75 -0.67
N ASN A 76 -7.05 4.00 -1.11
CA ASN A 76 -6.25 5.13 -0.58
C ASN A 76 -4.72 4.94 -0.66
N VAL A 77 -4.24 4.05 -1.52
CA VAL A 77 -2.80 3.81 -1.71
C VAL A 77 -2.16 4.94 -2.52
N LYS A 78 -0.97 5.37 -2.09
CA LYS A 78 -0.17 6.36 -2.83
C LYS A 78 1.15 5.75 -3.29
N VAL A 79 1.30 5.56 -4.59
CA VAL A 79 2.55 5.19 -5.24
C VAL A 79 3.14 6.44 -5.87
N GLN A 80 4.28 6.90 -5.35
CA GLN A 80 4.91 8.14 -5.80
C GLN A 80 5.71 7.98 -7.09
N ASN A 81 6.18 9.10 -7.62
CA ASN A 81 6.84 9.18 -8.92
C ASN A 81 8.00 8.18 -9.05
N HIS A 82 8.05 7.51 -10.21
CA HIS A 82 9.12 6.58 -10.60
C HIS A 82 9.31 5.37 -9.67
N ALA A 83 8.35 5.05 -8.82
CA ALA A 83 8.37 3.80 -8.07
C ALA A 83 8.12 2.61 -9.01
N LEU A 84 8.84 1.51 -8.79
CA LEU A 84 8.78 0.29 -9.59
C LEU A 84 8.22 -0.84 -8.73
N ILE A 85 6.97 -1.18 -8.96
CA ILE A 85 6.23 -2.20 -8.21
C ILE A 85 6.06 -3.43 -9.11
N TYR A 86 6.97 -4.39 -8.97
CA TYR A 86 6.92 -5.63 -9.74
C TYR A 86 5.98 -6.67 -9.11
N GLU A 87 5.42 -7.50 -9.96
CA GLU A 87 4.54 -8.62 -9.60
C GLU A 87 5.29 -9.70 -8.78
N PRO A 88 4.59 -10.44 -7.94
CA PRO A 88 3.19 -10.33 -7.51
C PRO A 88 3.01 -9.47 -6.25
N ALA A 89 3.43 -8.21 -6.26
CA ALA A 89 3.31 -7.34 -5.09
C ALA A 89 1.84 -7.08 -4.70
N THR A 90 1.61 -6.94 -3.39
CA THR A 90 0.31 -6.57 -2.80
C THR A 90 0.50 -5.44 -1.80
N LEU A 91 -0.34 -4.42 -1.89
CA LEU A 91 -0.35 -3.29 -0.97
C LEU A 91 -1.75 -3.16 -0.38
N GLU A 92 -1.86 -3.17 0.93
CA GLU A 92 -3.13 -2.98 1.63
C GLU A 92 -3.52 -1.49 1.70
N ASP A 93 -4.71 -1.22 2.23
CA ASP A 93 -5.29 0.12 2.27
C ASP A 93 -4.37 1.15 2.93
N GLY A 94 -4.35 2.35 2.40
CA GLY A 94 -3.59 3.47 2.95
C GLY A 94 -2.07 3.34 2.86
N ALA A 95 -1.52 2.31 2.20
CA ALA A 95 -0.09 2.15 2.04
C ALA A 95 0.53 3.31 1.24
N PHE A 96 1.71 3.74 1.65
CA PHE A 96 2.48 4.78 0.97
C PHE A 96 3.80 4.24 0.43
N VAL A 97 4.05 4.45 -0.85
CA VAL A 97 5.32 4.11 -1.52
C VAL A 97 5.98 5.38 -2.03
N GLY A 98 7.12 5.70 -1.48
CA GLY A 98 7.90 6.91 -1.79
C GLY A 98 8.47 6.94 -3.21
N PRO A 99 8.98 8.10 -3.67
CA PRO A 99 9.57 8.25 -4.99
C PRO A 99 10.74 7.29 -5.23
N ALA A 100 10.77 6.70 -6.43
CA ALA A 100 11.84 5.82 -6.90
C ALA A 100 12.12 4.61 -5.97
N VAL A 101 11.12 4.15 -5.22
CA VAL A 101 11.17 2.88 -4.50
C VAL A 101 11.16 1.73 -5.50
N VAL A 102 11.86 0.65 -5.18
CA VAL A 102 11.89 -0.56 -6.00
C VAL A 102 11.46 -1.77 -5.17
N PHE A 103 10.44 -2.49 -5.62
CA PHE A 103 10.11 -3.83 -5.14
C PHE A 103 10.63 -4.83 -6.16
N THR A 104 11.58 -5.68 -5.77
CA THR A 104 12.09 -6.74 -6.66
C THR A 104 11.12 -7.93 -6.70
N ASN A 105 11.34 -8.87 -7.64
CA ASN A 105 10.49 -10.05 -7.77
C ASN A 105 11.25 -11.33 -8.15
N ASP A 106 12.58 -11.26 -8.24
CA ASP A 106 13.42 -12.42 -8.52
C ASP A 106 14.44 -12.61 -7.39
N THR A 107 14.43 -13.79 -6.76
CA THR A 107 15.36 -14.14 -5.67
C THR A 107 16.77 -14.38 -6.19
N TYR A 108 16.89 -14.90 -7.42
CA TYR A 108 18.18 -15.29 -8.02
C TYR A 108 18.32 -14.74 -9.45
N PRO A 109 18.44 -13.41 -9.60
CA PRO A 109 18.42 -12.76 -10.90
C PRO A 109 19.65 -13.17 -11.74
N ARG A 110 19.40 -13.78 -12.89
CA ARG A 110 20.37 -14.11 -13.91
C ARG A 110 19.71 -13.98 -15.28
N ALA A 111 20.43 -13.41 -16.23
CA ALA A 111 19.95 -13.30 -17.60
C ALA A 111 19.98 -14.63 -18.34
N VAL A 112 20.87 -15.52 -17.94
CA VAL A 112 21.09 -16.82 -18.60
C VAL A 112 21.00 -17.98 -17.61
N THR A 113 20.69 -19.17 -18.11
CA THR A 113 20.78 -20.44 -17.37
C THR A 113 22.24 -20.82 -17.13
N PRO A 114 22.56 -21.80 -16.28
CA PRO A 114 23.93 -22.29 -16.10
C PRO A 114 24.60 -22.73 -17.39
N GLU A 115 23.82 -23.21 -18.38
CA GLU A 115 24.27 -23.64 -19.69
C GLU A 115 24.46 -22.50 -20.71
N GLY A 116 24.20 -21.25 -20.30
CA GLY A 116 24.38 -20.06 -21.13
C GLY A 116 23.21 -19.69 -22.04
N ARG A 117 22.04 -20.36 -21.95
CA ARG A 117 20.84 -20.04 -22.71
C ARG A 117 20.13 -18.83 -22.05
N LEU A 118 19.60 -17.91 -22.86
CA LEU A 118 18.76 -16.81 -22.33
C LEU A 118 17.56 -17.39 -21.55
N LYS A 119 17.37 -16.92 -20.32
CA LYS A 119 16.20 -17.29 -19.51
C LYS A 119 14.90 -16.75 -20.10
N THR A 120 13.85 -17.53 -19.94
CA THR A 120 12.47 -17.21 -20.26
C THR A 120 11.62 -17.15 -18.98
N ALA A 121 10.31 -16.87 -19.10
CA ALA A 121 9.38 -16.87 -17.96
C ALA A 121 9.33 -18.22 -17.22
N ASP A 122 9.61 -19.32 -17.89
CA ASP A 122 9.57 -20.68 -17.32
C ASP A 122 10.82 -21.03 -16.48
N ASP A 123 11.87 -20.22 -16.57
CA ASP A 123 13.17 -20.48 -15.91
C ASP A 123 13.28 -19.87 -14.51
N TRP A 124 12.25 -19.18 -14.03
CA TRP A 124 12.24 -18.56 -12.70
C TRP A 124 10.82 -18.43 -12.14
N LYS A 125 10.72 -18.21 -10.86
CA LYS A 125 9.43 -18.01 -10.17
C LYS A 125 9.42 -16.64 -9.54
N ALA A 126 8.44 -15.82 -9.90
CA ALA A 126 8.23 -14.53 -9.28
C ALA A 126 7.85 -14.69 -7.81
N VAL A 127 8.48 -13.88 -6.95
CA VAL A 127 8.17 -13.72 -5.53
C VAL A 127 7.89 -12.25 -5.26
N GLY A 128 6.99 -11.94 -4.34
CA GLY A 128 6.48 -10.59 -4.18
C GLY A 128 6.85 -9.94 -2.86
N VAL A 129 6.65 -8.63 -2.83
CA VAL A 129 6.62 -7.81 -1.63
C VAL A 129 5.18 -7.62 -1.21
N SER A 130 4.87 -7.81 0.08
CA SER A 130 3.57 -7.44 0.64
C SER A 130 3.73 -6.28 1.60
N VAL A 131 2.84 -5.29 1.48
CA VAL A 131 2.83 -4.07 2.31
C VAL A 131 1.50 -4.00 3.03
N GLY A 132 1.56 -4.01 4.35
CA GLY A 132 0.39 -3.95 5.22
C GLY A 132 -0.27 -2.58 5.25
N GLU A 133 -1.49 -2.55 5.79
CA GLU A 133 -2.32 -1.35 5.95
C GLU A 133 -1.53 -0.19 6.57
N GLY A 134 -1.64 0.99 5.98
CA GLY A 134 -1.04 2.23 6.47
C GLY A 134 0.49 2.26 6.50
N ALA A 135 1.17 1.20 6.07
CA ALA A 135 2.62 1.16 6.06
C ALA A 135 3.22 2.14 5.05
N SER A 136 4.40 2.64 5.35
CA SER A 136 5.10 3.63 4.51
C SER A 136 6.50 3.16 4.13
N VAL A 137 6.81 3.22 2.84
CA VAL A 137 8.15 2.92 2.31
C VAL A 137 8.77 4.22 1.80
N GLY A 138 9.84 4.65 2.45
CA GLY A 138 10.54 5.91 2.17
C GLY A 138 11.20 5.94 0.79
N ALA A 139 11.43 7.16 0.28
CA ALA A 139 12.01 7.38 -1.04
C ALA A 139 13.29 6.59 -1.28
N ARG A 140 13.43 6.02 -2.50
CA ARG A 140 14.60 5.24 -2.93
C ARG A 140 14.92 4.00 -2.08
N ALA A 141 14.01 3.54 -1.23
CA ALA A 141 14.17 2.26 -0.57
C ALA A 141 14.05 1.11 -1.60
N VAL A 142 14.74 0.01 -1.32
CA VAL A 142 14.65 -1.22 -2.10
C VAL A 142 14.12 -2.32 -1.19
N CYS A 143 13.00 -2.94 -1.56
CA CYS A 143 12.47 -4.12 -0.88
C CYS A 143 12.82 -5.35 -1.73
N VAL A 144 13.70 -6.21 -1.19
CA VAL A 144 14.17 -7.41 -1.87
C VAL A 144 13.23 -8.57 -1.55
N ALA A 145 12.42 -8.95 -2.54
CA ALA A 145 11.43 -10.03 -2.37
C ALA A 145 12.08 -11.41 -2.14
N PRO A 146 11.42 -12.31 -1.38
CA PRO A 146 10.14 -12.07 -0.71
C PRO A 146 10.32 -11.36 0.65
N VAL A 147 9.56 -10.30 0.90
CA VAL A 147 9.49 -9.64 2.21
C VAL A 147 8.08 -9.12 2.48
N ARG A 148 7.70 -9.10 3.77
CA ARG A 148 6.50 -8.46 4.26
C ARG A 148 6.88 -7.20 5.04
N ILE A 149 6.23 -6.09 4.70
CA ILE A 149 6.24 -4.85 5.50
C ILE A 149 4.96 -4.85 6.32
N GLY A 150 5.08 -4.86 7.63
CA GLY A 150 3.96 -4.93 8.56
C GLY A 150 3.08 -3.67 8.53
N ARG A 151 1.88 -3.77 9.11
CA ARG A 151 0.94 -2.66 9.20
C ARG A 151 1.56 -1.46 9.92
N TRP A 152 1.33 -0.26 9.41
CA TRP A 152 1.80 1.00 9.99
C TRP A 152 3.33 1.07 10.16
N ALA A 153 4.08 0.10 9.62
CA ALA A 153 5.53 0.13 9.64
C ALA A 153 6.08 1.27 8.78
N LEU A 154 7.25 1.76 9.13
CA LEU A 154 7.95 2.81 8.38
C LEU A 154 9.34 2.33 7.96
N VAL A 155 9.54 2.18 6.66
CA VAL A 155 10.85 1.97 6.06
C VAL A 155 11.46 3.34 5.74
N ALA A 156 12.60 3.66 6.31
CA ALA A 156 13.28 4.93 6.07
C ALA A 156 13.77 5.06 4.62
N ALA A 157 13.90 6.30 4.15
CA ALA A 157 14.42 6.58 2.81
C ALA A 157 15.82 5.96 2.60
N GLY A 158 16.05 5.39 1.40
CA GLY A 158 17.31 4.75 1.02
C GLY A 158 17.60 3.41 1.70
N ALA A 159 16.69 2.87 2.50
CA ALA A 159 16.90 1.57 3.15
C ALA A 159 16.83 0.41 2.14
N VAL A 160 17.56 -0.68 2.42
CA VAL A 160 17.47 -1.94 1.68
C VAL A 160 16.90 -3.01 2.59
N VAL A 161 15.61 -3.33 2.38
CA VAL A 161 14.87 -4.30 3.19
C VAL A 161 15.09 -5.70 2.61
N VAL A 162 15.66 -6.60 3.41
CA VAL A 162 15.99 -7.98 3.03
C VAL A 162 15.35 -9.03 3.97
N ARG A 163 14.51 -8.58 4.89
CA ARG A 163 13.75 -9.41 5.86
C ARG A 163 12.43 -8.74 6.16
N ASP A 164 11.49 -9.52 6.65
CA ASP A 164 10.20 -9.01 7.10
C ASP A 164 10.36 -7.91 8.15
N VAL A 165 9.48 -6.94 8.06
CA VAL A 165 9.40 -5.79 8.96
C VAL A 165 8.13 -5.95 9.80
N PRO A 166 8.23 -5.99 11.14
CA PRO A 166 7.07 -6.10 12.02
C PRO A 166 6.10 -4.92 11.88
N ASP A 167 4.86 -5.13 12.32
CA ASP A 167 3.88 -4.06 12.44
C ASP A 167 4.44 -2.92 13.32
N PHE A 168 4.21 -1.68 12.94
CA PHE A 168 4.68 -0.45 13.63
C PHE A 168 6.21 -0.30 13.72
N ALA A 169 7.00 -1.18 13.14
CA ALA A 169 8.45 -1.06 13.22
C ALA A 169 9.00 0.08 12.34
N LEU A 170 9.95 0.83 12.87
CA LEU A 170 10.79 1.75 12.12
C LEU A 170 12.10 1.06 11.77
N VAL A 171 12.37 0.91 10.47
CA VAL A 171 13.61 0.29 9.97
C VAL A 171 14.39 1.24 9.06
N ALA A 172 15.73 1.19 9.15
CA ALA A 172 16.62 2.03 8.34
C ALA A 172 17.92 1.31 8.01
N GLY A 173 18.64 1.79 6.99
CA GLY A 173 20.00 1.38 6.65
C GLY A 173 20.09 0.32 5.54
N VAL A 174 21.32 -0.11 5.24
CA VAL A 174 21.68 -1.08 4.20
C VAL A 174 22.62 -2.13 4.82
N PRO A 175 22.13 -3.33 5.10
CA PRO A 175 20.74 -3.75 5.07
C PRO A 175 19.90 -3.09 6.16
N ALA A 176 18.60 -2.95 5.96
CA ALA A 176 17.69 -2.33 6.93
C ALA A 176 17.71 -3.07 8.27
N ARG A 177 17.71 -2.30 9.36
CA ARG A 177 17.63 -2.78 10.74
C ARG A 177 16.57 -2.01 11.49
N TRP A 178 15.94 -2.66 12.44
CA TRP A 178 15.03 -2.01 13.38
C TRP A 178 15.77 -0.92 14.16
N ILE A 179 15.15 0.27 14.26
CA ILE A 179 15.71 1.41 14.99
C ILE A 179 14.68 2.05 15.94
N GLY A 180 13.49 1.48 16.04
CA GLY A 180 12.44 1.95 16.95
C GLY A 180 11.05 1.59 16.46
N TRP A 181 10.06 2.17 17.11
CA TRP A 181 8.65 2.02 16.80
C TRP A 181 8.07 3.34 16.29
N VAL A 182 7.03 3.26 15.46
CA VAL A 182 6.25 4.42 14.98
C VAL A 182 4.77 4.16 15.24
N GLY A 183 4.02 5.22 15.49
CA GLY A 183 2.56 5.16 15.56
C GLY A 183 1.89 5.48 14.23
N ARG A 184 0.56 5.44 14.16
CA ARG A 184 -0.22 5.76 12.95
C ARG A 184 0.03 7.19 12.43
N ALA A 185 0.47 8.11 13.30
CA ALA A 185 0.86 9.46 12.88
C ALA A 185 2.19 9.51 12.11
N GLY A 186 2.88 8.37 11.93
CA GLY A 186 4.17 8.29 11.22
C GLY A 186 5.34 8.90 11.98
N VAL A 187 5.19 9.21 13.27
CA VAL A 187 6.24 9.72 14.13
C VAL A 187 6.79 8.62 15.04
N ARG A 188 8.08 8.71 15.35
CA ARG A 188 8.73 7.79 16.28
C ARG A 188 8.05 7.89 17.66
N LEU A 189 7.76 6.74 18.25
CA LEU A 189 7.21 6.65 19.59
C LEU A 189 8.31 6.91 20.64
N GLU A 190 7.91 7.53 21.74
CA GLU A 190 8.75 7.76 22.92
C GLU A 190 8.61 6.60 23.88
N ASP A 191 9.75 6.08 24.36
CA ASP A 191 9.81 5.00 25.32
C ASP A 191 9.51 5.53 26.74
N GLU A 192 8.44 5.02 27.37
CA GLU A 192 8.06 5.35 28.74
C GLU A 192 8.53 4.32 29.76
N GLY A 193 9.26 3.30 29.29
CA GLY A 193 9.74 2.20 30.12
C GLY A 193 8.72 1.06 30.26
N GLY A 194 9.20 -0.12 30.71
CA GLY A 194 8.35 -1.28 30.92
C GLY A 194 7.64 -1.82 29.69
N GLY A 195 8.15 -1.54 28.47
CA GLY A 195 7.52 -1.93 27.22
C GLY A 195 6.38 -0.99 26.77
N TRP A 196 6.25 0.17 27.42
CA TRP A 196 5.26 1.17 27.01
C TRP A 196 5.86 2.26 26.15
N TYR A 197 5.12 2.65 25.11
CA TYR A 197 5.53 3.65 24.15
C TYR A 197 4.39 4.63 23.91
N ARG A 198 4.69 5.92 23.85
CA ARG A 198 3.69 6.98 23.60
C ARG A 198 3.97 7.69 22.26
N CYS A 199 2.91 7.95 21.53
CA CYS A 199 2.98 8.82 20.36
C CYS A 199 3.03 10.29 20.80
N PRO A 200 4.14 11.03 20.56
CA PRO A 200 4.25 12.42 21.01
C PRO A 200 3.26 13.36 20.30
N ARG A 201 2.72 12.94 19.17
CA ARG A 201 1.78 13.75 18.39
C ARG A 201 0.31 13.53 18.77
N THR A 202 -0.06 12.31 19.10
CA THR A 202 -1.47 11.94 19.34
C THR A 202 -1.74 11.57 20.80
N GLY A 203 -0.70 11.34 21.61
CA GLY A 203 -0.83 10.83 22.97
C GLY A 203 -1.16 9.34 23.08
N VAL A 204 -1.45 8.67 21.96
CA VAL A 204 -1.84 7.25 21.94
C VAL A 204 -0.72 6.38 22.51
N LEU A 205 -1.09 5.50 23.43
CA LEU A 205 -0.20 4.52 24.05
C LEU A 205 -0.15 3.23 23.21
N HIS A 206 1.02 2.62 23.23
CA HIS A 206 1.28 1.31 22.64
C HIS A 206 2.01 0.45 23.67
N GLN A 207 1.81 -0.86 23.59
CA GLN A 207 2.52 -1.81 24.43
C GLN A 207 3.30 -2.80 23.57
N GLU A 208 4.58 -2.92 23.87
CA GLU A 208 5.45 -3.95 23.29
C GLU A 208 5.51 -5.16 24.21
N ARG A 209 5.31 -6.34 23.64
CA ARG A 209 5.53 -7.64 24.30
C ARG A 209 6.16 -8.60 23.31
N ASP A 210 7.27 -9.19 23.65
CA ASP A 210 7.97 -10.19 22.84
C ASP A 210 8.28 -9.73 21.40
N GLY A 211 8.66 -8.46 21.23
CA GLY A 211 8.97 -7.89 19.93
C GLY A 211 7.74 -7.52 19.07
N VAL A 212 6.55 -7.55 19.62
CA VAL A 212 5.29 -7.16 18.98
C VAL A 212 4.74 -5.91 19.64
N LEU A 213 4.55 -4.85 18.85
CA LEU A 213 3.89 -3.63 19.31
C LEU A 213 2.40 -3.70 19.03
N THR A 214 1.58 -3.35 20.01
CA THR A 214 0.12 -3.22 19.89
C THR A 214 -0.31 -1.83 20.32
N GLU A 215 -1.21 -1.22 19.56
CA GLU A 215 -1.88 0.03 19.95
C GLU A 215 -2.93 -0.29 21.01
N THR A 216 -2.92 0.46 22.13
CA THR A 216 -3.97 0.31 23.13
C THR A 216 -5.20 1.10 22.73
N GLU A 217 -6.37 0.53 22.91
CA GLU A 217 -7.64 1.28 22.73
C GLU A 217 -7.63 2.48 23.69
N THR A 218 -7.84 3.67 23.14
CA THR A 218 -8.11 4.86 23.94
C THR A 218 -9.52 4.67 24.49
N GLU A 219 -9.68 4.44 25.78
CA GLU A 219 -10.99 4.56 26.43
C GLU A 219 -11.49 5.99 26.15
N THR A 220 -12.47 6.10 25.28
CA THR A 220 -13.26 7.31 25.17
C THR A 220 -14.01 7.44 26.48
N GLU A 221 -13.54 8.31 27.38
CA GLU A 221 -14.34 8.74 28.51
C GLU A 221 -15.68 9.26 27.97
N THR A 222 -16.70 8.43 28.09
CA THR A 222 -18.07 8.88 28.00
C THR A 222 -18.30 9.76 29.24
N GLU A 223 -18.31 11.09 29.04
CA GLU A 223 -18.78 12.00 30.06
C GLU A 223 -20.16 11.53 30.54
N PRO A 224 -20.37 11.36 31.85
CA PRO A 224 -21.69 11.05 32.36
C PRO A 224 -22.59 12.29 32.16
N ASP A 225 -23.69 12.10 31.43
CA ASP A 225 -24.78 13.07 31.35
C ASP A 225 -25.15 13.57 32.76
N GLN A 226 -25.02 14.89 32.96
CA GLN A 226 -25.57 15.60 34.12
C GLN A 226 -26.89 16.26 33.75
#